data_a4c3328335717a39c7cd413853595ff0
#
_entry.id   a4c3328335717a39c7cd413853595ff0
#
_cell.length_a   1.000
_cell.length_b   1.000
_cell.length_c   1.000
_cell.angle_alpha   90.00
_cell.angle_beta   90.00
_cell.angle_gamma   90.00
#
_symmetry.space_group_name_H-M   'P 1'
#
loop_
_entity.id
_entity.type
_entity.pdbx_description
1 polymer ?
#
loop_
_entity_poly.entity_id
_entity_poly.type
_entity_poly.pdbx_seq_one_letter_code
_entity_poly.pdbx_strand_id
1 'polypeptide(L)'
;MLAVECAMRAYAERLGQDVESWGVAGLIHDFDYERYPNDAQAADQEHPAEGVRHLRTLGWPEEILEAVLGHAHYTGVPRVSLMAKALFAVDELTGLITACALVKPSKAVADVDVAGVRKKMKDKAFARGVNRDDVIQGAEALGISLDEHIGIVLAAMQANAQSLGLSGLSPGGHASEIPGGGTAPSTGTSPDA
;
A
#
# COMPACT_ATOMS: atom_id res chain seq x y z
N MET A 1 -1.19 -0.57 2.42
CA MET A 1 -0.53 -1.41 3.45
C MET A 1 0.04 -2.72 2.87
N LEU A 2 -0.72 -3.70 2.36
CA LEU A 2 -0.15 -4.97 1.84
C LEU A 2 0.91 -4.79 0.74
N ALA A 3 0.75 -3.82 -0.16
CA ALA A 3 1.75 -3.52 -1.19
C ALA A 3 3.05 -2.96 -0.59
N VAL A 4 2.94 -2.14 0.45
CA VAL A 4 4.09 -1.63 1.20
C VAL A 4 4.76 -2.75 1.98
N GLU A 5 4.00 -3.64 2.63
CA GLU A 5 4.54 -4.82 3.31
C GLU A 5 5.40 -5.66 2.37
N CYS A 6 4.88 -6.06 1.20
CA CYS A 6 5.66 -6.92 0.28
C CYS A 6 6.91 -6.21 -0.26
N ALA A 7 6.87 -4.91 -0.49
CA ALA A 7 8.03 -4.13 -0.90
C ALA A 7 9.08 -4.02 0.23
N MET A 8 8.65 -3.82 1.47
CA MET A 8 9.53 -3.78 2.65
C MET A 8 10.22 -5.12 2.87
N ARG A 9 9.50 -6.25 2.74
CA ARG A 9 10.08 -7.61 2.81
C ARG A 9 11.18 -7.80 1.75
N ALA A 10 10.92 -7.39 0.51
CA ALA A 10 11.90 -7.49 -0.56
C ALA A 10 13.16 -6.64 -0.31
N TYR A 11 13.00 -5.46 0.26
CA TYR A 11 14.13 -4.64 0.68
C TYR A 11 14.90 -5.24 1.86
N ALA A 12 14.19 -5.83 2.84
CA ALA A 12 14.83 -6.50 3.95
C ALA A 12 15.73 -7.66 3.48
N GLU A 13 15.21 -8.52 2.59
CA GLU A 13 15.98 -9.62 1.97
C GLU A 13 17.23 -9.10 1.26
N ARG A 14 17.06 -8.07 0.42
CA ARG A 14 18.15 -7.46 -0.35
C ARG A 14 19.25 -6.85 0.53
N LEU A 15 18.85 -6.27 1.66
CA LEU A 15 19.76 -5.56 2.58
C LEU A 15 20.24 -6.44 3.74
N GLY A 16 19.85 -7.73 3.78
CA GLY A 16 20.23 -8.67 4.84
C GLY A 16 19.64 -8.29 6.21
N GLN A 17 18.43 -7.72 6.21
CA GLN A 17 17.71 -7.29 7.41
C GLN A 17 16.65 -8.30 7.82
N ASP A 18 16.02 -8.09 8.99
CA ASP A 18 14.94 -8.96 9.47
C ASP A 18 13.64 -8.73 8.66
N VAL A 19 13.29 -9.74 7.86
CA VAL A 19 12.16 -9.68 6.90
C VAL A 19 10.83 -9.51 7.61
N GLU A 20 10.66 -10.12 8.79
CA GLU A 20 9.40 -10.05 9.54
C GLU A 20 9.20 -8.65 10.13
N SER A 21 10.20 -8.11 10.80
CA SER A 21 10.12 -6.76 11.37
C SER A 21 9.86 -5.70 10.30
N TRP A 22 10.53 -5.82 9.14
CA TRP A 22 10.35 -4.88 8.05
C TRP A 22 8.97 -5.01 7.39
N GLY A 23 8.51 -6.24 7.18
CA GLY A 23 7.18 -6.51 6.66
C GLY A 23 6.09 -5.93 7.57
N VAL A 24 6.22 -6.15 8.88
CA VAL A 24 5.30 -5.60 9.87
C VAL A 24 5.30 -4.08 9.86
N ALA A 25 6.47 -3.42 9.80
CA ALA A 25 6.55 -1.96 9.70
C ALA A 25 5.76 -1.45 8.48
N GLY A 26 5.94 -2.10 7.31
CA GLY A 26 5.17 -1.76 6.10
C GLY A 26 3.67 -2.03 6.20
N LEU A 27 3.27 -3.07 6.94
CA LEU A 27 1.86 -3.41 7.11
C LEU A 27 1.12 -2.41 8.00
N ILE A 28 1.80 -1.87 9.03
CA ILE A 28 1.14 -1.05 10.06
C ILE A 28 1.36 0.46 9.89
N HIS A 29 2.18 0.92 8.92
CA HIS A 29 2.59 2.34 8.85
C HIS A 29 1.40 3.31 8.83
N ASP A 30 0.27 2.90 8.22
CA ASP A 30 -0.96 3.69 8.05
C ASP A 30 -2.15 3.18 8.87
N PHE A 31 -1.94 2.31 9.88
CA PHE A 31 -3.05 1.64 10.56
C PHE A 31 -4.00 2.61 11.29
N ASP A 32 -3.53 3.79 11.63
CA ASP A 32 -4.28 4.82 12.34
C ASP A 32 -4.91 5.86 11.40
N TYR A 33 -4.53 5.87 10.11
CA TYR A 33 -4.92 6.90 9.14
C TYR A 33 -6.44 7.06 8.98
N GLU A 34 -7.19 5.96 8.96
CA GLU A 34 -8.66 6.01 8.82
C GLU A 34 -9.32 6.73 10.00
N ARG A 35 -8.76 6.56 11.21
CA ARG A 35 -9.29 7.17 12.43
C ARG A 35 -8.77 8.59 12.66
N TYR A 36 -7.55 8.85 12.25
CA TYR A 36 -6.83 10.10 12.51
C TYR A 36 -6.22 10.67 11.23
N PRO A 37 -7.04 10.97 10.19
CA PRO A 37 -6.52 11.58 8.98
C PRO A 37 -5.90 12.94 9.34
N ASN A 38 -4.74 13.23 8.76
CA ASN A 38 -3.98 14.45 9.07
C ASN A 38 -3.97 15.40 7.88
N ASP A 39 -5.12 15.97 7.56
CA ASP A 39 -5.26 16.93 6.45
C ASP A 39 -4.44 18.20 6.66
N ALA A 40 -4.21 18.57 7.93
CA ALA A 40 -3.41 19.74 8.30
C ALA A 40 -1.90 19.47 8.27
N GLN A 41 -1.48 18.20 8.11
CA GLN A 41 -0.09 17.79 8.18
C GLN A 41 0.62 18.25 9.47
N ALA A 42 -0.09 18.15 10.60
CA ALA A 42 0.46 18.48 11.91
C ALA A 42 1.53 17.45 12.32
N ALA A 43 2.67 17.92 12.80
CA ALA A 43 3.84 17.09 13.03
C ALA A 43 3.66 16.07 14.18
N ASP A 44 2.86 16.42 15.17
CA ASP A 44 2.70 15.67 16.43
C ASP A 44 1.25 15.36 16.80
N GLN A 45 0.32 15.55 15.86
CA GLN A 45 -1.10 15.26 16.03
C GLN A 45 -1.59 14.38 14.89
N GLU A 46 -2.65 13.59 15.15
CA GLU A 46 -3.24 12.71 14.15
C GLU A 46 -2.23 11.70 13.57
N HIS A 47 -2.47 11.22 12.34
CA HIS A 47 -1.56 10.29 11.66
C HIS A 47 -0.22 10.96 11.34
N PRO A 48 0.92 10.26 11.51
CA PRO A 48 1.12 8.94 12.15
C PRO A 48 1.40 9.03 13.66
N ALA A 49 1.36 10.24 14.25
CA ALA A 49 1.78 10.47 15.63
C ALA A 49 0.88 9.75 16.64
N GLU A 50 -0.45 9.71 16.41
CA GLU A 50 -1.38 9.03 17.30
C GLU A 50 -1.16 7.52 17.26
N GLY A 51 -0.99 6.94 16.07
CA GLY A 51 -0.68 5.53 15.92
C GLY A 51 0.60 5.15 16.64
N VAL A 52 1.65 5.92 16.46
CA VAL A 52 2.94 5.65 17.12
C VAL A 52 2.83 5.79 18.65
N ARG A 53 2.09 6.77 19.16
CA ARG A 53 1.84 6.86 20.61
C ARG A 53 1.16 5.59 21.13
N HIS A 54 0.16 5.11 20.42
CA HIS A 54 -0.52 3.87 20.80
C HIS A 54 0.42 2.67 20.77
N LEU A 55 1.15 2.46 19.68
CA LEU A 55 2.12 1.35 19.56
C LEU A 55 3.20 1.40 20.64
N ARG A 56 3.66 2.60 21.01
CA ARG A 56 4.64 2.77 22.09
C ARG A 56 4.10 2.32 23.45
N THR A 57 2.79 2.53 23.75
CA THR A 57 2.18 2.00 24.97
C THR A 57 2.11 0.48 25.00
N LEU A 58 2.14 -0.17 23.83
CA LEU A 58 2.16 -1.62 23.68
C LEU A 58 3.57 -2.22 23.68
N GLY A 59 4.62 -1.39 23.82
CA GLY A 59 6.00 -1.84 23.88
C GLY A 59 6.63 -2.21 22.52
N TRP A 60 6.14 -1.64 21.42
CA TRP A 60 6.71 -1.88 20.10
C TRP A 60 8.14 -1.36 19.99
N PRO A 61 9.00 -2.02 19.18
CA PRO A 61 10.39 -1.61 18.98
C PRO A 61 10.51 -0.19 18.43
N GLU A 62 11.37 0.63 19.03
CA GLU A 62 11.52 2.05 18.65
C GLU A 62 11.96 2.22 17.19
N GLU A 63 12.74 1.31 16.64
CA GLU A 63 13.14 1.34 15.21
C GLU A 63 11.94 1.32 14.27
N ILE A 64 10.91 0.51 14.59
CA ILE A 64 9.64 0.46 13.83
C ILE A 64 8.89 1.77 14.00
N LEU A 65 8.81 2.28 15.25
CA LEU A 65 8.10 3.51 15.55
C LEU A 65 8.73 4.73 14.86
N GLU A 66 10.06 4.80 14.85
CA GLU A 66 10.80 5.84 14.13
C GLU A 66 10.59 5.74 12.61
N ALA A 67 10.57 4.52 12.06
CA ALA A 67 10.29 4.33 10.64
C ALA A 67 8.88 4.77 10.28
N VAL A 68 7.88 4.42 11.11
CA VAL A 68 6.48 4.85 10.94
C VAL A 68 6.35 6.36 11.06
N LEU A 69 7.01 7.03 12.00
CA LEU A 69 7.01 8.50 12.04
C LEU A 69 7.70 9.10 10.81
N GLY A 70 8.84 8.53 10.42
CA GLY A 70 9.67 9.05 9.34
C GLY A 70 9.09 8.93 7.94
N HIS A 71 8.05 8.09 7.72
CA HIS A 71 7.46 7.97 6.38
C HIS A 71 6.72 9.24 5.95
N ALA A 72 6.19 10.01 6.90
CA ALA A 72 5.52 11.27 6.63
C ALA A 72 6.48 12.47 6.81
N HIS A 73 6.66 13.28 5.78
CA HIS A 73 7.57 14.43 5.80
C HIS A 73 7.28 15.44 6.90
N TYR A 74 6.01 15.70 7.14
CA TYR A 74 5.57 16.76 8.05
C TYR A 74 5.85 16.46 9.53
N THR A 75 6.18 15.22 9.88
CA THR A 75 6.60 14.88 11.25
C THR A 75 7.97 15.46 11.61
N GLY A 76 8.80 15.77 10.61
CA GLY A 76 10.17 16.24 10.81
C GLY A 76 11.13 15.18 11.37
N VAL A 77 10.70 13.92 11.53
CA VAL A 77 11.53 12.84 12.06
C VAL A 77 12.56 12.42 11.01
N PRO A 78 13.89 12.45 11.34
CA PRO A 78 14.92 12.08 10.39
C PRO A 78 14.87 10.59 10.05
N ARG A 79 15.00 10.25 8.79
CA ARG A 79 15.11 8.85 8.30
C ARG A 79 16.55 8.37 8.39
N VAL A 80 16.99 7.94 9.58
CA VAL A 80 18.36 7.53 9.83
C VAL A 80 18.55 6.05 9.53
N SER A 81 17.67 5.17 10.04
CA SER A 81 17.74 3.73 9.82
C SER A 81 17.45 3.36 8.36
N LEU A 82 17.96 2.19 7.94
CA LEU A 82 17.64 1.64 6.61
C LEU A 82 16.15 1.34 6.50
N MET A 83 15.51 0.89 7.59
CA MET A 83 14.05 0.64 7.63
C MET A 83 13.27 1.92 7.34
N ALA A 84 13.59 3.03 8.00
CA ALA A 84 12.91 4.31 7.80
C ALA A 84 13.10 4.83 6.36
N LYS A 85 14.29 4.69 5.79
CA LYS A 85 14.56 5.05 4.39
C LYS A 85 13.77 4.20 3.42
N ALA A 86 13.72 2.89 3.66
CA ALA A 86 13.00 1.95 2.79
C ALA A 86 11.48 2.19 2.87
N LEU A 87 10.92 2.35 4.06
CA LEU A 87 9.49 2.60 4.23
C LEU A 87 9.05 3.86 3.47
N PHE A 88 9.76 4.96 3.67
CA PHE A 88 9.53 6.20 2.92
C PHE A 88 9.64 6.02 1.40
N ALA A 89 10.63 5.24 0.94
CA ALA A 89 10.88 5.05 -0.47
C ALA A 89 9.78 4.23 -1.17
N VAL A 90 9.23 3.21 -0.49
CA VAL A 90 8.28 2.27 -1.11
C VAL A 90 6.83 2.74 -1.03
N ASP A 91 6.49 3.58 -0.07
CA ASP A 91 5.10 3.96 0.23
C ASP A 91 4.39 4.55 -1.00
N GLU A 92 4.79 5.71 -1.45
CA GLU A 92 4.21 6.39 -2.62
C GLU A 92 4.38 5.59 -3.92
N LEU A 93 5.47 4.85 -4.06
CA LEU A 93 5.73 4.06 -5.27
C LEU A 93 4.78 2.88 -5.40
N THR A 94 4.41 2.23 -4.29
CA THR A 94 3.43 1.12 -4.33
C THR A 94 2.06 1.59 -4.78
N GLY A 95 1.64 2.78 -4.34
CA GLY A 95 0.42 3.43 -4.80
C GLY A 95 0.45 3.74 -6.29
N LEU A 96 1.57 4.27 -6.79
CA LEU A 96 1.75 4.55 -8.22
C LEU A 96 1.72 3.28 -9.07
N ILE A 97 2.40 2.21 -8.67
CA ILE A 97 2.40 0.92 -9.39
C ILE A 97 0.99 0.31 -9.38
N THR A 98 0.29 0.37 -8.26
CA THR A 98 -1.11 -0.07 -8.16
C THR A 98 -1.98 0.69 -9.17
N ALA A 99 -1.87 2.01 -9.24
CA ALA A 99 -2.59 2.82 -10.22
C ALA A 99 -2.22 2.43 -11.67
N CYS A 100 -0.94 2.16 -11.94
CA CYS A 100 -0.48 1.68 -13.25
C CYS A 100 -1.12 0.34 -13.63
N ALA A 101 -1.25 -0.60 -12.70
CA ALA A 101 -1.91 -1.88 -12.93
C ALA A 101 -3.40 -1.72 -13.22
N LEU A 102 -4.10 -0.92 -12.41
CA LEU A 102 -5.56 -0.75 -12.50
C LEU A 102 -6.02 -0.07 -13.80
N VAL A 103 -5.17 0.70 -14.49
CA VAL A 103 -5.51 1.29 -15.80
C VAL A 103 -5.16 0.38 -16.98
N LYS A 104 -4.50 -0.76 -16.76
CA LYS A 104 -4.31 -1.77 -17.80
C LYS A 104 -5.67 -2.47 -18.10
N PRO A 105 -5.93 -2.88 -19.35
CA PRO A 105 -7.14 -3.65 -19.67
C PRO A 105 -7.29 -4.92 -18.83
N SER A 106 -6.19 -5.58 -18.53
CA SER A 106 -6.13 -6.80 -17.69
C SER A 106 -6.30 -6.53 -16.21
N LYS A 107 -6.05 -5.29 -15.75
CA LYS A 107 -5.90 -4.92 -14.34
C LYS A 107 -4.85 -5.75 -13.58
N ALA A 108 -3.89 -6.32 -14.31
CA ALA A 108 -2.82 -7.15 -13.76
C ALA A 108 -1.53 -6.33 -13.58
N VAL A 109 -0.91 -6.47 -12.41
CA VAL A 109 0.41 -5.89 -12.16
C VAL A 109 1.50 -6.58 -13.00
N ALA A 110 1.26 -7.82 -13.45
CA ALA A 110 2.14 -8.54 -14.37
C ALA A 110 2.36 -7.81 -15.70
N ASP A 111 1.40 -6.99 -16.15
CA ASP A 111 1.48 -6.21 -17.38
C ASP A 111 2.09 -4.80 -17.20
N VAL A 112 2.57 -4.52 -15.99
CA VAL A 112 3.30 -3.28 -15.69
C VAL A 112 4.79 -3.52 -15.83
N ASP A 113 5.50 -2.58 -16.44
CA ASP A 113 6.96 -2.55 -16.57
C ASP A 113 7.56 -1.24 -16.04
N VAL A 114 8.86 -1.23 -15.79
CA VAL A 114 9.60 -0.07 -15.29
C VAL A 114 9.42 1.15 -16.20
N ALA A 115 9.49 0.95 -17.53
CA ALA A 115 9.36 2.04 -18.48
C ALA A 115 7.95 2.66 -18.45
N GLY A 116 6.92 1.84 -18.27
CA GLY A 116 5.53 2.28 -18.10
C GLY A 116 5.35 3.12 -16.84
N VAL A 117 5.91 2.67 -15.69
CA VAL A 117 5.88 3.44 -14.44
C VAL A 117 6.61 4.78 -14.63
N ARG A 118 7.82 4.78 -15.21
CA ARG A 118 8.58 5.99 -15.52
C ARG A 118 7.81 6.98 -16.41
N LYS A 119 7.08 6.46 -17.40
CA LYS A 119 6.21 7.28 -18.25
C LYS A 119 5.07 7.91 -17.44
N LYS A 120 4.45 7.15 -16.55
CA LYS A 120 3.35 7.62 -15.69
C LYS A 120 3.82 8.60 -14.61
N MET A 121 5.05 8.51 -14.15
CA MET A 121 5.66 9.52 -13.26
C MET A 121 5.72 10.92 -13.89
N LYS A 122 5.83 11.03 -15.21
CA LYS A 122 5.85 12.32 -15.94
C LYS A 122 4.44 12.91 -16.10
N ASP A 123 3.40 12.11 -15.99
CA ASP A 123 2.00 12.53 -16.11
C ASP A 123 1.47 12.99 -14.76
N LYS A 124 1.50 14.30 -14.51
CA LYS A 124 1.05 14.89 -13.24
C LYS A 124 -0.46 14.72 -12.98
N ALA A 125 -1.27 14.46 -14.02
CA ALA A 125 -2.69 14.23 -13.88
C ALA A 125 -3.02 12.79 -13.46
N PHE A 126 -2.11 11.85 -13.75
CA PHE A 126 -2.25 10.45 -13.36
C PHE A 126 -1.92 10.27 -11.88
N ALA A 127 -2.74 9.54 -11.12
CA ALA A 127 -2.54 9.27 -9.69
C ALA A 127 -2.05 10.53 -8.92
N ARG A 128 -2.84 11.59 -8.92
CA ARG A 128 -2.46 12.93 -8.41
C ARG A 128 -2.08 12.94 -6.93
N GLY A 129 -2.60 11.99 -6.15
CA GLY A 129 -2.27 11.87 -4.72
C GLY A 129 -0.84 11.40 -4.46
N VAL A 130 -0.18 10.76 -5.44
CA VAL A 130 1.20 10.26 -5.28
C VAL A 130 2.21 11.40 -5.36
N ASN A 131 3.06 11.53 -4.36
CA ASN A 131 4.19 12.46 -4.36
C ASN A 131 5.38 11.85 -5.11
N ARG A 132 5.66 12.32 -6.35
CA ARG A 132 6.75 11.80 -7.18
C ARG A 132 8.13 12.16 -6.66
N ASP A 133 8.24 13.28 -5.98
CA ASP A 133 9.51 13.73 -5.40
C ASP A 133 9.92 12.80 -4.26
N ASP A 134 8.98 12.27 -3.50
CA ASP A 134 9.24 11.27 -2.44
C ASP A 134 9.75 9.96 -3.03
N VAL A 135 9.20 9.50 -4.15
CA VAL A 135 9.70 8.32 -4.86
C VAL A 135 11.16 8.51 -5.32
N ILE A 136 11.50 9.70 -5.84
CA ILE A 136 12.86 10.00 -6.30
C ILE A 136 13.81 10.11 -5.12
N GLN A 137 13.45 10.88 -4.10
CA GLN A 137 14.26 11.05 -2.89
C GLN A 137 14.45 9.72 -2.14
N GLY A 138 13.43 8.86 -2.15
CA GLY A 138 13.51 7.52 -1.56
C GLY A 138 14.58 6.66 -2.24
N ALA A 139 14.62 6.63 -3.57
CA ALA A 139 15.66 5.91 -4.31
C ALA A 139 17.06 6.47 -4.00
N GLU A 140 17.21 7.81 -3.97
CA GLU A 140 18.46 8.49 -3.63
C GLU A 140 18.90 8.16 -2.20
N ALA A 141 17.99 8.17 -1.23
CA ALA A 141 18.29 7.84 0.17
C ALA A 141 18.75 6.39 0.37
N LEU A 142 18.32 5.48 -0.52
CA LEU A 142 18.75 4.09 -0.57
C LEU A 142 20.03 3.88 -1.40
N GLY A 143 20.52 4.92 -2.08
CA GLY A 143 21.76 4.87 -2.90
C GLY A 143 21.61 4.06 -4.18
N ILE A 144 20.40 3.95 -4.73
CA ILE A 144 20.11 3.18 -5.96
C ILE A 144 19.48 4.06 -7.04
N SER A 145 19.52 3.60 -8.29
CA SER A 145 18.83 4.30 -9.37
C SER A 145 17.31 4.18 -9.23
N LEU A 146 16.58 5.18 -9.74
CA LEU A 146 15.12 5.15 -9.74
C LEU A 146 14.56 3.93 -10.50
N ASP A 147 15.21 3.52 -11.60
CA ASP A 147 14.78 2.35 -12.37
C ASP A 147 14.97 1.04 -11.59
N GLU A 148 16.06 0.94 -10.85
CA GLU A 148 16.30 -0.19 -9.94
C GLU A 148 15.29 -0.21 -8.80
N HIS A 149 15.02 0.94 -8.18
CA HIS A 149 13.98 1.07 -7.15
C HIS A 149 12.60 0.61 -7.65
N ILE A 150 12.15 1.13 -8.80
CA ILE A 150 10.90 0.72 -9.41
C ILE A 150 10.91 -0.80 -9.70
N GLY A 151 12.02 -1.32 -10.20
CA GLY A 151 12.15 -2.76 -10.52
C GLY A 151 11.99 -3.65 -9.29
N ILE A 152 12.61 -3.29 -8.17
CA ILE A 152 12.51 -4.05 -6.91
C ILE A 152 11.06 -4.07 -6.40
N VAL A 153 10.44 -2.90 -6.28
CA VAL A 153 9.07 -2.79 -5.77
C VAL A 153 8.07 -3.48 -6.72
N LEU A 154 8.22 -3.29 -8.02
CA LEU A 154 7.37 -3.94 -9.02
C LEU A 154 7.48 -5.47 -8.95
N ALA A 155 8.69 -6.02 -8.86
CA ALA A 155 8.91 -7.46 -8.74
C ALA A 155 8.26 -8.03 -7.46
N ALA A 156 8.38 -7.32 -6.33
CA ALA A 156 7.73 -7.69 -5.07
C ALA A 156 6.21 -7.72 -5.20
N MET A 157 5.62 -6.69 -5.84
CA MET A 157 4.17 -6.63 -6.06
C MET A 157 3.69 -7.69 -7.06
N GLN A 158 4.47 -8.01 -8.09
CA GLN A 158 4.15 -9.08 -9.06
C GLN A 158 4.16 -10.46 -8.40
N ALA A 159 5.14 -10.74 -7.55
CA ALA A 159 5.21 -11.98 -6.79
C ALA A 159 4.03 -12.16 -5.82
N ASN A 160 3.43 -11.06 -5.36
CA ASN A 160 2.33 -11.01 -4.41
C ASN A 160 0.99 -10.60 -5.05
N ALA A 161 0.87 -10.67 -6.38
CA ALA A 161 -0.27 -10.13 -7.14
C ALA A 161 -1.63 -10.64 -6.64
N GLN A 162 -1.71 -11.91 -6.22
CA GLN A 162 -2.95 -12.51 -5.73
C GLN A 162 -3.41 -11.88 -4.42
N SER A 163 -2.55 -11.76 -3.43
CA SER A 163 -2.86 -11.15 -2.13
C SER A 163 -3.16 -9.65 -2.25
N LEU A 164 -2.59 -8.99 -3.26
CA LEU A 164 -2.85 -7.59 -3.58
C LEU A 164 -4.12 -7.36 -4.40
N GLY A 165 -4.79 -8.42 -4.88
CA GLY A 165 -5.94 -8.29 -5.78
C GLY A 165 -5.57 -7.72 -7.16
N LEU A 166 -4.29 -7.87 -7.57
CA LEU A 166 -3.74 -7.35 -8.82
C LEU A 166 -3.32 -8.44 -9.82
N SER A 167 -3.89 -9.65 -9.68
CA SER A 167 -3.65 -10.77 -10.62
C SER A 167 -4.33 -10.59 -11.98
N GLY A 168 -5.18 -9.58 -12.11
CA GLY A 168 -5.94 -9.34 -13.33
C GLY A 168 -7.37 -9.88 -13.28
N LEU A 169 -8.12 -9.61 -14.34
CA LEU A 169 -9.48 -10.12 -14.51
C LEU A 169 -9.41 -11.59 -14.88
N SER A 170 -10.05 -12.47 -14.12
CA SER A 170 -10.19 -13.87 -14.50
C SER A 170 -10.94 -13.98 -15.83
N PRO A 171 -10.44 -14.73 -16.84
CA PRO A 171 -11.23 -15.00 -18.03
C PRO A 171 -12.45 -15.85 -17.63
N GLY A 172 -13.64 -15.25 -17.57
CA GLY A 172 -14.89 -16.00 -17.37
C GLY A 172 -15.58 -15.84 -16.02
N GLY A 173 -15.37 -14.75 -15.28
CA GLY A 173 -16.23 -14.41 -14.15
C GLY A 173 -17.63 -13.99 -14.66
N HIS A 174 -18.51 -14.96 -14.93
CA HIS A 174 -19.95 -14.71 -14.94
C HIS A 174 -20.33 -14.09 -13.58
N ALA A 175 -21.02 -12.96 -13.63
CA ALA A 175 -21.71 -12.46 -12.45
C ALA A 175 -22.52 -13.62 -11.87
N SER A 176 -22.23 -14.00 -10.62
CA SER A 176 -23.06 -14.92 -9.88
C SER A 176 -24.44 -14.29 -9.80
N GLU A 177 -25.37 -14.84 -10.57
CA GLU A 177 -26.80 -14.56 -10.42
C GLU A 177 -27.17 -14.82 -8.97
N ILE A 178 -27.63 -13.81 -8.30
CA ILE A 178 -28.29 -13.94 -7.01
C ILE A 178 -29.51 -14.81 -7.26
N PRO A 179 -29.69 -15.99 -6.65
CA PRO A 179 -30.88 -16.78 -6.84
C PRO A 179 -32.07 -15.96 -6.35
N GLY A 180 -32.94 -15.66 -7.30
CA GLY A 180 -34.17 -14.92 -7.08
C GLY A 180 -35.01 -15.55 -5.97
N GLY A 181 -35.50 -14.69 -5.09
CA GLY A 181 -36.35 -15.07 -3.98
C GLY A 181 -37.54 -15.89 -4.43
N GLY A 182 -37.64 -17.11 -3.87
CA GLY A 182 -38.77 -17.97 -4.03
C GLY A 182 -40.03 -17.29 -3.48
N THR A 183 -41.06 -17.19 -4.32
CA THR A 183 -42.40 -16.79 -3.97
C THR A 183 -43.00 -17.78 -2.97
N ALA A 184 -43.33 -17.31 -1.80
CA ALA A 184 -44.10 -18.08 -0.83
C ALA A 184 -45.53 -18.43 -1.38
N PRO A 185 -46.03 -19.66 -1.15
CA PRO A 185 -47.39 -19.99 -1.54
C PRO A 185 -48.39 -19.33 -0.60
N SER A 186 -49.35 -18.65 -1.19
CA SER A 186 -50.54 -18.11 -0.50
C SER A 186 -51.44 -19.26 -0.04
N THR A 187 -51.56 -19.47 1.26
CA THR A 187 -52.65 -20.29 1.82
C THR A 187 -53.87 -19.42 2.01
N GLY A 188 -54.82 -19.63 1.11
CA GLY A 188 -56.17 -19.14 1.29
C GLY A 188 -56.88 -19.94 2.38
N THR A 189 -57.48 -19.27 3.34
CA THR A 189 -58.49 -19.81 4.21
C THR A 189 -59.77 -18.99 3.98
N SER A 190 -60.78 -19.66 3.44
CA SER A 190 -62.14 -19.16 3.38
C SER A 190 -62.80 -19.20 4.78
N PRO A 191 -63.77 -18.32 5.01
CA PRO A 191 -64.50 -18.30 6.28
C PRO A 191 -65.76 -19.17 6.16
N ASP A 192 -66.07 -19.91 7.20
CA ASP A 192 -67.44 -20.38 7.48
C ASP A 192 -67.66 -20.53 8.98
N ALA A 193 -68.82 -19.98 9.39
CA ALA A 193 -69.63 -20.07 10.63
C ALA A 193 -69.22 -19.15 11.77
#